data_fdf1921cd23276b0884ebfee78cb25ea
#
_entry.id   fdf1921cd23276b0884ebfee78cb25ea
#
_cell.length_a   1.000
_cell.length_b   1.000
_cell.length_c   1.000
_cell.angle_alpha   90.00
_cell.angle_beta   90.00
_cell.angle_gamma   90.00
#
_symmetry.space_group_name_H-M   'P 1'
#
loop_
_entity.id
_entity.type
_entity.pdbx_description
1 polymer ?
#
loop_
_entity_poly.entity_id
_entity_poly.type
_entity_poly.pdbx_seq_one_letter_code
_entity_poly.pdbx_strand_id
1 'polypeptide(L)'
;MNRQIATSIGILALLLWSTLVGLLRLSTEIFGPIYTVTYVYTLSAIILYFSYGLPDFQKVSKKFLIISSLLFVIFELCFAFSITLAQSSEKSIEMNIIFSLWPTLIILMLAFLKEEKVNFLTIIGVLVSFSGIVLINYHPSLNFIDNFYKNPITYLLIFLASLLWAVYCIYTKKHSNGTNAVSLYFILTAVALWILTLSTKGIHLPHVSTITSYIFILINAFFFAMGYLAWNVGIIKGNMPILVMLSYFSPMLSSAFSVIVLHSSLSTNFWYGATIVTIGSIICWLSIRKNQVQQPKLAT
;
A
#
# COMPACT_ATOMS: atom_id res chain seq x y z
N MET A 1 -8.50 8.75 -21.32
CA MET A 1 -9.02 9.13 -19.97
C MET A 1 -8.32 10.40 -19.54
N ASN A 2 -9.06 11.40 -19.04
CA ASN A 2 -8.50 12.67 -18.57
C ASN A 2 -7.66 12.44 -17.27
N ARG A 3 -6.56 13.22 -17.12
CA ARG A 3 -5.64 13.17 -15.97
C ARG A 3 -6.37 13.39 -14.62
N GLN A 4 -7.34 14.29 -14.57
CA GLN A 4 -8.13 14.54 -13.36
C GLN A 4 -8.97 13.33 -12.96
N ILE A 5 -9.67 12.71 -13.91
CA ILE A 5 -10.45 11.49 -13.65
C ILE A 5 -9.54 10.35 -13.16
N ALA A 6 -8.38 10.17 -13.79
CA ALA A 6 -7.42 9.16 -13.35
C ALA A 6 -6.90 9.42 -11.92
N THR A 7 -6.67 10.69 -11.57
CA THR A 7 -6.28 11.06 -10.20
C THR A 7 -7.40 10.77 -9.20
N SER A 8 -8.66 11.10 -9.53
CA SER A 8 -9.81 10.79 -8.68
C SER A 8 -9.99 9.28 -8.47
N ILE A 9 -9.78 8.48 -9.51
CA ILE A 9 -9.77 7.02 -9.38
C ILE A 9 -8.65 6.56 -8.45
N GLY A 10 -7.45 7.14 -8.55
CA GLY A 10 -6.35 6.84 -7.64
C GLY A 10 -6.64 7.24 -6.18
N ILE A 11 -7.39 8.32 -5.96
CA ILE A 11 -7.85 8.70 -4.61
C ILE A 11 -8.84 7.66 -4.06
N LEU A 12 -9.74 7.12 -4.90
CA LEU A 12 -10.64 6.04 -4.49
C LEU A 12 -9.85 4.82 -3.97
N ALA A 13 -8.67 4.53 -4.52
CA ALA A 13 -7.82 3.45 -4.00
C ALA A 13 -7.47 3.64 -2.52
N LEU A 14 -7.15 4.86 -2.10
CA LEU A 14 -6.82 5.17 -0.70
C LEU A 14 -8.02 4.93 0.24
N LEU A 15 -9.22 5.25 -0.22
CA LEU A 15 -10.46 4.97 0.52
C LEU A 15 -10.71 3.46 0.62
N LEU A 16 -10.57 2.72 -0.48
CA LEU A 16 -10.74 1.27 -0.49
C LEU A 16 -9.72 0.59 0.43
N TRP A 17 -8.44 0.99 0.37
CA TRP A 17 -7.41 0.43 1.23
C TRP A 17 -7.60 0.76 2.71
N SER A 18 -8.17 1.92 3.02
CA SER A 18 -8.43 2.29 4.42
C SER A 18 -9.46 1.38 5.10
N THR A 19 -10.34 0.72 4.34
CA THR A 19 -11.30 -0.26 4.90
C THR A 19 -10.66 -1.61 5.22
N LEU A 20 -9.51 -1.92 4.59
CA LEU A 20 -8.90 -3.25 4.64
C LEU A 20 -8.38 -3.62 6.03
N VAL A 21 -7.89 -2.66 6.81
CA VAL A 21 -7.26 -2.96 8.12
C VAL A 21 -8.23 -3.70 9.03
N GLY A 22 -9.47 -3.22 9.16
CA GLY A 22 -10.50 -3.89 9.95
C GLY A 22 -10.93 -5.24 9.37
N LEU A 23 -11.15 -5.28 8.05
CA LEU A 23 -11.59 -6.50 7.35
C LEU A 23 -10.52 -7.60 7.34
N LEU A 24 -9.24 -7.23 7.12
CA LEU A 24 -8.12 -8.17 7.19
C LEU A 24 -7.95 -8.75 8.58
N ARG A 25 -8.11 -7.93 9.62
CA ARG A 25 -8.03 -8.40 11.00
C ARG A 25 -9.08 -9.47 11.29
N LEU A 26 -10.36 -9.20 10.96
CA LEU A 26 -11.43 -10.19 11.12
C LEU A 26 -11.15 -11.48 10.34
N SER A 27 -10.71 -11.36 9.09
CA SER A 27 -10.36 -12.52 8.28
C SER A 27 -9.17 -13.31 8.85
N THR A 28 -8.17 -12.62 9.41
CA THR A 28 -6.98 -13.23 9.99
C THR A 28 -7.28 -14.00 11.28
N GLU A 29 -8.21 -13.50 12.09
CA GLU A 29 -8.67 -14.21 13.29
C GLU A 29 -9.39 -15.53 12.96
N ILE A 30 -10.04 -15.60 11.78
CA ILE A 30 -10.79 -16.78 11.34
C ILE A 30 -9.90 -17.79 10.60
N PHE A 31 -9.13 -17.32 9.61
CA PHE A 31 -8.38 -18.19 8.70
C PHE A 31 -6.90 -18.33 9.08
N GLY A 32 -6.40 -17.49 9.98
CA GLY A 32 -4.98 -17.32 10.25
C GLY A 32 -4.27 -16.45 9.21
N PRO A 33 -3.09 -15.87 9.55
CA PRO A 33 -2.46 -14.83 8.72
C PRO A 33 -2.12 -15.29 7.30
N ILE A 34 -1.45 -16.43 7.16
CA ILE A 34 -0.95 -16.90 5.86
C ILE A 34 -2.08 -17.31 4.91
N TYR A 35 -3.12 -18.00 5.42
CA TYR A 35 -4.28 -18.39 4.62
C TYR A 35 -5.11 -17.18 4.21
N THR A 36 -5.30 -16.20 5.12
CA THR A 36 -6.02 -14.96 4.80
C THR A 36 -5.40 -14.25 3.60
N VAL A 37 -4.09 -14.02 3.64
CA VAL A 37 -3.38 -13.34 2.55
C VAL A 37 -3.47 -14.17 1.26
N THR A 38 -3.25 -15.49 1.32
CA THR A 38 -3.32 -16.38 0.17
C THR A 38 -4.72 -16.38 -0.46
N TYR A 39 -5.78 -16.46 0.33
CA TYR A 39 -7.16 -16.41 -0.16
C TYR A 39 -7.53 -15.05 -0.72
N VAL A 40 -7.16 -13.96 -0.04
CA VAL A 40 -7.41 -12.59 -0.53
C VAL A 40 -6.76 -12.40 -1.89
N TYR A 41 -5.48 -12.77 -2.07
CA TYR A 41 -4.82 -12.64 -3.37
C TYR A 41 -5.43 -13.54 -4.44
N THR A 42 -5.82 -14.77 -4.10
CA THR A 42 -6.46 -15.70 -5.04
C THR A 42 -7.81 -15.15 -5.53
N LEU A 43 -8.68 -14.76 -4.61
CA LEU A 43 -9.98 -14.19 -4.95
C LEU A 43 -9.84 -12.85 -5.69
N SER A 44 -8.91 -12.00 -5.27
CA SER A 44 -8.61 -10.74 -5.95
C SER A 44 -8.11 -10.98 -7.38
N ALA A 45 -7.23 -11.96 -7.60
CA ALA A 45 -6.76 -12.33 -8.94
C ALA A 45 -7.92 -12.78 -9.84
N ILE A 46 -8.84 -13.58 -9.31
CA ILE A 46 -10.06 -14.02 -10.02
C ILE A 46 -10.94 -12.79 -10.35
N ILE A 47 -11.20 -11.93 -9.38
CA ILE A 47 -12.00 -10.71 -9.58
C ILE A 47 -11.37 -9.82 -10.66
N LEU A 48 -10.06 -9.57 -10.59
CA LEU A 48 -9.35 -8.76 -11.57
C LEU A 48 -9.33 -9.39 -12.96
N TYR A 49 -9.17 -10.70 -13.05
CA TYR A 49 -9.20 -11.41 -14.32
C TYR A 49 -10.54 -11.24 -15.03
N PHE A 50 -11.67 -11.40 -14.32
CA PHE A 50 -13.00 -11.29 -14.92
C PHE A 50 -13.46 -9.85 -15.11
N SER A 51 -13.03 -8.90 -14.27
CA SER A 51 -13.47 -7.49 -14.36
C SER A 51 -12.60 -6.64 -15.28
N TYR A 52 -11.30 -6.93 -15.37
CA TYR A 52 -10.34 -6.10 -16.11
C TYR A 52 -9.60 -6.86 -17.22
N GLY A 53 -9.44 -8.19 -17.07
CA GLY A 53 -8.71 -9.04 -17.99
C GLY A 53 -7.18 -8.98 -17.81
N LEU A 54 -6.47 -9.69 -18.68
CA LEU A 54 -5.00 -9.68 -18.72
C LEU A 54 -4.50 -8.55 -19.65
N PRO A 55 -3.27 -8.08 -19.44
CA PRO A 55 -2.66 -7.13 -20.35
C PRO A 55 -2.48 -7.75 -21.74
N ASP A 56 -2.56 -6.91 -22.78
CA ASP A 56 -2.27 -7.35 -24.14
C ASP A 56 -0.76 -7.59 -24.29
N PHE A 57 -0.35 -8.85 -24.20
CA PHE A 57 1.06 -9.27 -24.24
C PHE A 57 1.78 -8.90 -25.54
N GLN A 58 1.04 -8.64 -26.62
CA GLN A 58 1.63 -8.24 -27.90
C GLN A 58 1.99 -6.75 -27.93
N LYS A 59 1.23 -5.91 -27.22
CA LYS A 59 1.40 -4.45 -27.20
C LYS A 59 2.29 -3.95 -26.08
N VAL A 60 2.60 -4.82 -25.11
CA VAL A 60 3.34 -4.43 -23.90
C VAL A 60 4.78 -4.95 -23.94
N SER A 61 5.73 -4.13 -23.54
CA SER A 61 7.12 -4.54 -23.44
C SER A 61 7.27 -5.71 -22.46
N LYS A 62 7.85 -6.83 -22.92
CA LYS A 62 8.17 -7.98 -22.08
C LYS A 62 9.06 -7.59 -20.90
N LYS A 63 10.02 -6.67 -21.12
CA LYS A 63 10.90 -6.14 -20.07
C LYS A 63 10.08 -5.44 -18.97
N PHE A 64 9.09 -4.62 -19.36
CA PHE A 64 8.19 -3.99 -18.38
C PHE A 64 7.42 -5.02 -17.58
N LEU A 65 6.79 -6.00 -18.23
CA LEU A 65 6.01 -7.03 -17.53
C LEU A 65 6.86 -7.83 -16.55
N ILE A 66 8.06 -8.27 -16.96
CA ILE A 66 8.94 -9.05 -16.09
C ILE A 66 9.37 -8.23 -14.87
N ILE A 67 9.92 -7.03 -15.10
CA ILE A 67 10.45 -6.21 -13.99
C ILE A 67 9.34 -5.75 -13.05
N SER A 68 8.21 -5.27 -13.57
CA SER A 68 7.10 -4.82 -12.73
C SER A 68 6.44 -5.97 -11.96
N SER A 69 6.32 -7.15 -12.56
CA SER A 69 5.85 -8.36 -11.88
C SER A 69 6.79 -8.78 -10.76
N LEU A 70 8.11 -8.82 -11.01
CA LEU A 70 9.10 -9.17 -9.98
C LEU A 70 9.08 -8.17 -8.83
N LEU A 71 9.06 -6.87 -9.13
CA LEU A 71 8.98 -5.81 -8.10
C LEU A 71 7.73 -5.99 -7.25
N PHE A 72 6.58 -6.23 -7.88
CA PHE A 72 5.31 -6.37 -7.17
C PHE A 72 5.29 -7.65 -6.32
N VAL A 73 5.63 -8.81 -6.89
CA VAL A 73 5.59 -10.10 -6.18
C VAL A 73 6.59 -10.10 -5.01
N ILE A 74 7.81 -9.62 -5.21
CA ILE A 74 8.83 -9.59 -4.15
C ILE A 74 8.40 -8.61 -3.04
N PHE A 75 7.86 -7.45 -3.41
CA PHE A 75 7.29 -6.50 -2.45
C PHE A 75 6.25 -7.17 -1.55
N GLU A 76 5.28 -7.85 -2.16
CA GLU A 76 4.18 -8.48 -1.42
C GLU A 76 4.65 -9.64 -0.54
N LEU A 77 5.59 -10.44 -1.02
CA LEU A 77 6.19 -11.49 -0.21
C LEU A 77 6.97 -10.91 0.98
N CYS A 78 7.79 -9.88 0.77
CA CYS A 78 8.51 -9.21 1.86
C CYS A 78 7.54 -8.62 2.90
N PHE A 79 6.45 -8.00 2.45
CA PHE A 79 5.42 -7.47 3.32
C PHE A 79 4.73 -8.58 4.12
N ALA A 80 4.26 -9.63 3.45
CA ALA A 80 3.58 -10.77 4.08
C ALA A 80 4.49 -11.49 5.09
N PHE A 81 5.75 -11.74 4.74
CA PHE A 81 6.72 -12.36 5.64
C PHE A 81 7.00 -11.48 6.88
N SER A 82 7.19 -10.18 6.67
CA SER A 82 7.43 -9.25 7.77
C SER A 82 6.29 -9.29 8.80
N ILE A 83 5.03 -9.19 8.33
CA ILE A 83 3.86 -9.25 9.22
C ILE A 83 3.74 -10.61 9.91
N THR A 84 3.99 -11.72 9.20
CA THR A 84 3.94 -13.07 9.77
C THR A 84 5.00 -13.29 10.84
N LEU A 85 6.22 -12.76 10.65
CA LEU A 85 7.34 -12.86 11.60
C LEU A 85 7.21 -11.88 12.78
N ALA A 86 6.34 -10.89 12.71
CA ALA A 86 6.14 -9.93 13.80
C ALA A 86 5.63 -10.58 15.09
N GLN A 87 4.85 -11.65 15.01
CA GLN A 87 4.39 -12.50 16.13
C GLN A 87 3.59 -11.80 17.25
N SER A 88 3.42 -10.47 17.20
CA SER A 88 2.60 -9.73 18.15
C SER A 88 1.92 -8.53 17.46
N SER A 89 0.81 -8.07 18.05
CA SER A 89 0.07 -6.89 17.53
C SER A 89 0.94 -5.63 17.57
N GLU A 90 1.73 -5.43 18.61
CA GLU A 90 2.61 -4.28 18.79
C GLU A 90 3.68 -4.24 17.70
N LYS A 91 4.34 -5.38 17.44
CA LYS A 91 5.34 -5.47 16.36
C LYS A 91 4.70 -5.27 14.97
N SER A 92 3.49 -5.73 14.76
CA SER A 92 2.77 -5.47 13.51
C SER A 92 2.47 -3.98 13.32
N ILE A 93 2.22 -3.23 14.39
CA ILE A 93 2.09 -1.76 14.37
C ILE A 93 3.43 -1.13 13.97
N GLU A 94 4.56 -1.57 14.56
CA GLU A 94 5.89 -1.08 14.17
C GLU A 94 6.18 -1.33 12.68
N MET A 95 5.85 -2.52 12.17
CA MET A 95 5.98 -2.83 10.74
C MET A 95 5.14 -1.88 9.87
N ASN A 96 3.91 -1.58 10.28
CA ASN A 96 3.04 -0.67 9.55
C ASN A 96 3.59 0.78 9.52
N ILE A 97 4.19 1.24 10.62
CA ILE A 97 4.86 2.55 10.68
C ILE A 97 6.03 2.59 9.68
N ILE A 98 6.90 1.56 9.68
CA ILE A 98 8.03 1.49 8.76
C ILE A 98 7.54 1.39 7.31
N PHE A 99 6.54 0.58 7.05
CA PHE A 99 5.96 0.50 5.70
C PHE A 99 5.44 1.86 5.22
N SER A 100 4.86 2.66 6.12
CA SER A 100 4.36 4.01 5.81
C SER A 100 5.43 5.00 5.35
N LEU A 101 6.71 4.60 5.27
CA LEU A 101 7.78 5.36 4.61
C LEU A 101 7.65 5.39 3.08
N TRP A 102 6.89 4.48 2.46
CA TRP A 102 6.82 4.38 1.00
C TRP A 102 6.44 5.68 0.26
N PRO A 103 5.53 6.54 0.77
CA PRO A 103 5.25 7.80 0.09
C PRO A 103 6.45 8.76 0.14
N THR A 104 7.15 8.79 1.26
CA THR A 104 8.40 9.54 1.44
C THR A 104 9.45 9.07 0.45
N LEU A 105 9.64 7.76 0.33
CA LEU A 105 10.60 7.16 -0.62
C LEU A 105 10.26 7.53 -2.07
N ILE A 106 8.99 7.53 -2.47
CA ILE A 106 8.56 7.97 -3.80
C ILE A 106 8.96 9.43 -4.03
N ILE A 107 8.65 10.33 -3.09
CA ILE A 107 8.99 11.77 -3.21
C ILE A 107 10.50 11.96 -3.35
N LEU A 108 11.29 11.30 -2.51
CA LEU A 108 12.75 11.36 -2.57
C LEU A 108 13.30 10.82 -3.89
N MET A 109 12.75 9.70 -4.39
CA MET A 109 13.17 9.13 -5.67
C MET A 109 12.78 10.02 -6.86
N LEU A 110 11.59 10.63 -6.86
CA LEU A 110 11.20 11.58 -7.90
C LEU A 110 12.11 12.81 -7.91
N ALA A 111 12.55 13.28 -6.74
CA ALA A 111 13.53 14.35 -6.61
C ALA A 111 14.89 13.93 -7.16
N PHE A 112 15.38 12.76 -6.78
CA PHE A 112 16.67 12.23 -7.24
C PHE A 112 16.69 12.04 -8.77
N LEU A 113 15.58 11.59 -9.33
CA LEU A 113 15.39 11.42 -10.78
C LEU A 113 15.14 12.75 -11.51
N LYS A 114 15.13 13.88 -10.79
CA LYS A 114 14.85 15.23 -11.32
C LYS A 114 13.49 15.37 -12.02
N GLU A 115 12.54 14.49 -11.69
CA GLU A 115 11.18 14.55 -12.24
C GLU A 115 10.28 15.54 -11.51
N GLU A 116 10.56 15.76 -10.23
CA GLU A 116 9.90 16.77 -9.42
C GLU A 116 10.94 17.63 -8.69
N LYS A 117 10.70 18.92 -8.64
CA LYS A 117 11.53 19.82 -7.84
C LYS A 117 11.10 19.71 -6.37
N VAL A 118 11.88 18.97 -5.60
CA VAL A 118 11.70 18.91 -4.15
C VAL A 118 12.49 20.07 -3.53
N ASN A 119 11.76 20.96 -2.87
CA ASN A 119 12.35 22.06 -2.12
C ASN A 119 12.36 21.73 -0.61
N PHE A 120 13.03 22.57 0.17
CA PHE A 120 13.12 22.40 1.62
C PHE A 120 11.75 22.28 2.31
N LEU A 121 10.75 23.02 1.81
CA LEU A 121 9.39 22.98 2.35
C LEU A 121 8.71 21.62 2.12
N THR A 122 8.97 20.95 0.98
CA THR A 122 8.49 19.60 0.73
C THR A 122 9.08 18.63 1.74
N ILE A 123 10.37 18.73 2.04
CA ILE A 123 11.04 17.89 3.04
C ILE A 123 10.42 18.07 4.42
N ILE A 124 10.21 19.32 4.84
CA ILE A 124 9.53 19.63 6.11
C ILE A 124 8.13 19.00 6.13
N GLY A 125 7.33 19.17 5.09
CA GLY A 125 5.98 18.62 5.03
C GLY A 125 5.96 17.08 5.12
N VAL A 126 6.92 16.42 4.47
CA VAL A 126 7.10 14.95 4.55
C VAL A 126 7.44 14.53 5.99
N LEU A 127 8.40 15.17 6.63
CA LEU A 127 8.81 14.84 8.00
C LEU A 127 7.68 15.10 9.01
N VAL A 128 6.95 16.19 8.85
CA VAL A 128 5.77 16.48 9.67
C VAL A 128 4.68 15.43 9.46
N SER A 129 4.34 15.09 8.22
CA SER A 129 3.33 14.05 7.95
C SER A 129 3.75 12.70 8.54
N PHE A 130 5.00 12.32 8.39
CA PHE A 130 5.51 11.05 8.92
C PHE A 130 5.50 11.02 10.45
N SER A 131 5.87 12.12 11.11
CA SER A 131 5.78 12.22 12.58
C SER A 131 4.34 12.08 13.09
N GLY A 132 3.37 12.60 12.36
CA GLY A 132 1.94 12.39 12.64
C GLY A 132 1.51 10.92 12.50
N ILE A 133 2.01 10.19 11.49
CA ILE A 133 1.76 8.74 11.35
C ILE A 133 2.32 7.96 12.55
N VAL A 134 3.54 8.29 12.98
CA VAL A 134 4.14 7.68 14.17
C VAL A 134 3.25 7.93 15.40
N LEU A 135 2.74 9.14 15.56
CA LEU A 135 1.89 9.48 16.70
C LEU A 135 0.51 8.81 16.66
N ILE A 136 -0.11 8.68 15.47
CA ILE A 136 -1.38 7.94 15.29
C ILE A 136 -1.24 6.49 15.77
N ASN A 137 -0.11 5.87 15.45
CA ASN A 137 0.17 4.47 15.76
C ASN A 137 0.93 4.30 17.09
N TYR A 138 1.15 5.39 17.85
CA TYR A 138 1.93 5.33 19.09
C TYR A 138 1.23 4.48 20.14
N HIS A 139 2.00 3.54 20.69
CA HIS A 139 1.63 2.71 21.83
C HIS A 139 2.80 2.64 22.79
N PRO A 140 2.59 2.70 24.14
CA PRO A 140 3.67 2.70 25.12
C PRO A 140 4.60 1.47 25.08
N SER A 141 4.10 0.35 24.55
CA SER A 141 4.88 -0.88 24.38
C SER A 141 5.77 -0.91 23.12
N LEU A 142 5.73 0.14 22.28
CA LEU A 142 6.60 0.23 21.10
C LEU A 142 8.05 0.41 21.53
N ASN A 143 8.90 -0.51 21.12
CA ASN A 143 10.32 -0.47 21.40
C ASN A 143 11.13 -0.88 20.16
N PHE A 144 11.18 0.03 19.18
CA PHE A 144 11.83 -0.20 17.89
C PHE A 144 13.27 -0.70 18.02
N ILE A 145 14.03 -0.13 18.93
CA ILE A 145 15.47 -0.45 19.07
C ILE A 145 15.64 -1.89 19.57
N ASP A 146 15.04 -2.24 20.68
CA ASP A 146 15.16 -3.59 21.26
C ASP A 146 14.54 -4.65 20.35
N ASN A 147 13.40 -4.36 19.74
CA ASN A 147 12.72 -5.25 18.83
C ASN A 147 13.53 -5.47 17.54
N PHE A 148 14.18 -4.43 17.02
CA PHE A 148 15.10 -4.55 15.88
C PHE A 148 16.27 -5.48 16.20
N TYR A 149 16.95 -5.31 17.35
CA TYR A 149 18.05 -6.19 17.72
C TYR A 149 17.62 -7.65 17.93
N LYS A 150 16.40 -7.87 18.42
CA LYS A 150 15.86 -9.23 18.62
C LYS A 150 15.45 -9.92 17.30
N ASN A 151 14.98 -9.16 16.33
CA ASN A 151 14.51 -9.73 15.05
C ASN A 151 14.78 -8.79 13.85
N PRO A 152 16.03 -8.55 13.48
CA PRO A 152 16.40 -7.58 12.44
C PRO A 152 15.83 -7.94 11.07
N ILE A 153 15.64 -9.23 10.78
CA ILE A 153 15.11 -9.72 9.48
C ILE A 153 13.72 -9.14 9.23
N THR A 154 12.85 -9.12 10.22
CA THR A 154 11.49 -8.57 10.09
C THR A 154 11.50 -7.10 9.68
N TYR A 155 12.38 -6.30 10.30
CA TYR A 155 12.53 -4.87 10.02
C TYR A 155 13.16 -4.61 8.65
N LEU A 156 14.14 -5.42 8.26
CA LEU A 156 14.74 -5.33 6.92
C LEU A 156 13.72 -5.71 5.81
N LEU A 157 12.91 -6.74 6.03
CA LEU A 157 11.88 -7.14 5.08
C LEU A 157 10.82 -6.06 4.88
N ILE A 158 10.32 -5.42 5.94
CA ILE A 158 9.30 -4.39 5.80
C ILE A 158 9.86 -3.10 5.16
N PHE A 159 11.10 -2.73 5.49
CA PHE A 159 11.78 -1.62 4.84
C PHE A 159 12.00 -1.91 3.35
N LEU A 160 12.45 -3.13 3.01
CA LEU A 160 12.60 -3.57 1.63
C LEU A 160 11.25 -3.56 0.88
N ALA A 161 10.17 -4.01 1.53
CA ALA A 161 8.81 -3.92 0.97
C ALA A 161 8.43 -2.48 0.65
N SER A 162 8.66 -1.54 1.58
CA SER A 162 8.41 -0.12 1.38
C SER A 162 9.20 0.45 0.19
N LEU A 163 10.47 0.09 0.08
CA LEU A 163 11.35 0.50 -1.01
C LEU A 163 10.90 -0.09 -2.37
N LEU A 164 10.63 -1.40 -2.41
CA LEU A 164 10.20 -2.10 -3.62
C LEU A 164 8.86 -1.56 -4.14
N TRP A 165 7.93 -1.25 -3.24
CA TRP A 165 6.67 -0.59 -3.60
C TRP A 165 6.90 0.78 -4.22
N ALA A 166 7.78 1.60 -3.64
CA ALA A 166 8.14 2.90 -4.20
C ALA A 166 8.77 2.78 -5.59
N VAL A 167 9.72 1.84 -5.76
CA VAL A 167 10.35 1.54 -7.07
C VAL A 167 9.31 1.06 -8.07
N TYR A 168 8.42 0.14 -7.68
CA TYR A 168 7.34 -0.37 -8.51
C TYR A 168 6.43 0.77 -9.03
N CYS A 169 6.01 1.68 -8.15
CA CYS A 169 5.16 2.80 -8.53
C CYS A 169 5.83 3.70 -9.58
N ILE A 170 7.09 4.07 -9.36
CA ILE A 170 7.86 4.92 -10.30
C ILE A 170 8.13 4.17 -11.60
N TYR A 171 8.56 2.92 -11.53
CA TYR A 171 8.83 2.10 -12.71
C TYR A 171 7.57 1.92 -13.56
N THR A 172 6.44 1.61 -12.94
CA THR A 172 5.14 1.48 -13.62
C THR A 172 4.72 2.80 -14.27
N LYS A 173 4.85 3.92 -13.56
CA LYS A 173 4.57 5.25 -14.12
C LYS A 173 5.35 5.51 -15.39
N LYS A 174 6.63 5.15 -15.42
CA LYS A 174 7.54 5.45 -16.53
C LYS A 174 7.41 4.50 -17.73
N HIS A 175 7.23 3.22 -17.48
CA HIS A 175 7.44 2.18 -18.48
C HIS A 175 6.18 1.42 -18.90
N SER A 176 5.02 1.70 -18.27
CA SER A 176 3.77 0.99 -18.57
C SER A 176 3.17 1.31 -19.94
N ASN A 177 3.57 2.43 -20.57
CA ASN A 177 2.97 2.94 -21.80
C ASN A 177 1.42 2.98 -21.73
N GLY A 178 0.90 3.32 -20.55
CA GLY A 178 -0.54 3.38 -20.30
C GLY A 178 -1.22 2.04 -19.99
N THR A 179 -0.47 0.94 -19.99
CA THR A 179 -1.00 -0.40 -19.69
C THR A 179 -0.98 -0.66 -18.19
N ASN A 180 -2.11 -1.12 -17.67
CA ASN A 180 -2.23 -1.62 -16.31
C ASN A 180 -2.20 -3.15 -16.34
N ALA A 181 -1.17 -3.75 -15.73
CA ALA A 181 -0.99 -5.20 -15.69
C ALA A 181 -1.27 -5.81 -14.30
N VAL A 182 -2.07 -5.12 -13.47
CA VAL A 182 -2.32 -5.52 -12.08
C VAL A 182 -2.90 -6.92 -11.96
N SER A 183 -3.75 -7.36 -12.89
CA SER A 183 -4.33 -8.71 -12.90
C SER A 183 -3.23 -9.79 -12.98
N LEU A 184 -2.23 -9.57 -13.84
CA LEU A 184 -1.08 -10.47 -13.95
C LEU A 184 -0.28 -10.52 -12.64
N TYR A 185 -0.03 -9.36 -12.02
CA TYR A 185 0.72 -9.29 -10.76
C TYR A 185 0.02 -10.06 -9.64
N PHE A 186 -1.29 -9.92 -9.54
CA PHE A 186 -2.10 -10.64 -8.55
C PHE A 186 -2.10 -12.16 -8.76
N ILE A 187 -2.19 -12.62 -10.01
CA ILE A 187 -2.09 -14.04 -10.34
C ILE A 187 -0.72 -14.59 -9.92
N LEU A 188 0.37 -13.90 -10.28
CA LEU A 188 1.73 -14.34 -9.93
C LEU A 188 1.95 -14.33 -8.41
N THR A 189 1.45 -13.31 -7.71
CA THR A 189 1.52 -13.24 -6.24
C THR A 189 0.71 -14.35 -5.59
N ALA A 190 -0.51 -14.63 -6.08
CA ALA A 190 -1.32 -15.74 -5.58
C ALA A 190 -0.60 -17.08 -5.74
N VAL A 191 0.01 -17.35 -6.90
CA VAL A 191 0.81 -18.57 -7.13
C VAL A 191 1.98 -18.65 -6.15
N ALA A 192 2.73 -17.56 -5.96
CA ALA A 192 3.85 -17.52 -5.04
C ALA A 192 3.41 -17.74 -3.58
N LEU A 193 2.28 -17.17 -3.17
CA LEU A 193 1.72 -17.36 -1.83
C LEU A 193 1.20 -18.79 -1.63
N TRP A 194 0.63 -19.42 -2.65
CA TRP A 194 0.24 -20.83 -2.56
C TRP A 194 1.46 -21.75 -2.41
N ILE A 195 2.54 -21.52 -3.17
CA ILE A 195 3.79 -22.26 -3.00
C ILE A 195 4.29 -22.13 -1.56
N LEU A 196 4.31 -20.89 -1.02
CA LEU A 196 4.70 -20.62 0.35
C LEU A 196 3.78 -21.32 1.37
N THR A 197 2.47 -21.19 1.21
CA THR A 197 1.48 -21.77 2.13
C THR A 197 1.60 -23.28 2.18
N LEU A 198 1.68 -23.94 1.01
CA LEU A 198 1.81 -25.39 0.91
C LEU A 198 3.13 -25.90 1.49
N SER A 199 4.23 -25.17 1.30
CA SER A 199 5.54 -25.54 1.84
C SER A 199 5.66 -25.37 3.36
N THR A 200 4.90 -24.45 3.96
CA THR A 200 5.00 -24.13 5.40
C THR A 200 3.89 -24.74 6.25
N LYS A 201 2.69 -24.87 5.72
CA LYS A 201 1.49 -25.34 6.44
C LYS A 201 0.92 -26.64 5.89
N GLY A 202 1.39 -27.12 4.74
CA GLY A 202 0.81 -28.26 4.03
C GLY A 202 -0.59 -27.96 3.47
N ILE A 203 -1.34 -29.04 3.17
CA ILE A 203 -2.68 -28.94 2.52
C ILE A 203 -3.81 -28.81 3.55
N HIS A 204 -3.52 -28.45 4.78
CA HIS A 204 -4.55 -28.29 5.82
C HIS A 204 -5.32 -26.99 5.62
N LEU A 205 -6.50 -27.07 5.01
CA LEU A 205 -7.40 -25.94 4.89
C LEU A 205 -8.01 -25.61 6.27
N PRO A 206 -8.06 -24.36 6.70
CA PRO A 206 -8.70 -23.99 7.95
C PRO A 206 -10.18 -24.37 7.92
N HIS A 207 -10.65 -25.05 8.97
CA HIS A 207 -12.06 -25.39 9.10
C HIS A 207 -12.86 -24.15 9.50
N VAL A 208 -13.72 -23.68 8.61
CA VAL A 208 -14.56 -22.49 8.82
C VAL A 208 -16.01 -22.91 8.82
N SER A 209 -16.70 -22.63 9.93
CA SER A 209 -18.06 -23.14 10.19
C SER A 209 -19.19 -22.20 9.71
N THR A 210 -18.88 -20.95 9.32
CA THR A 210 -19.92 -19.96 9.02
C THR A 210 -19.77 -19.34 7.62
N ILE A 211 -20.90 -19.21 6.92
CA ILE A 211 -20.99 -18.53 5.61
C ILE A 211 -20.52 -17.07 5.70
N THR A 212 -20.75 -16.42 6.82
CA THR A 212 -20.35 -15.04 7.09
C THR A 212 -18.84 -14.84 6.94
N SER A 213 -18.02 -15.82 7.35
CA SER A 213 -16.56 -15.77 7.22
C SER A 213 -16.10 -15.73 5.76
N TYR A 214 -16.76 -16.49 4.89
CA TYR A 214 -16.47 -16.49 3.45
C TYR A 214 -16.92 -15.17 2.79
N ILE A 215 -18.01 -14.57 3.26
CA ILE A 215 -18.47 -13.25 2.79
C ILE A 215 -17.44 -12.18 3.17
N PHE A 216 -16.90 -12.17 4.38
CA PHE A 216 -15.89 -11.21 4.80
C PHE A 216 -14.61 -11.29 3.95
N ILE A 217 -14.13 -12.50 3.67
CA ILE A 217 -12.91 -12.64 2.86
C ILE A 217 -13.16 -12.24 1.40
N LEU A 218 -14.36 -12.48 0.87
CA LEU A 218 -14.74 -12.04 -0.47
C LEU A 218 -14.84 -10.51 -0.59
N ILE A 219 -15.46 -9.85 0.39
CA ILE A 219 -15.52 -8.38 0.45
C ILE A 219 -14.11 -7.80 0.55
N ASN A 220 -13.26 -8.40 1.39
CA ASN A 220 -11.87 -8.01 1.54
C ASN A 220 -11.12 -8.12 0.21
N ALA A 221 -11.23 -9.26 -0.46
CA ALA A 221 -10.61 -9.48 -1.77
C ALA A 221 -11.10 -8.49 -2.83
N PHE A 222 -12.40 -8.15 -2.82
CA PHE A 222 -12.96 -7.17 -3.75
C PHE A 222 -12.37 -5.77 -3.53
N PHE A 223 -12.36 -5.26 -2.30
CA PHE A 223 -11.79 -3.95 -1.99
C PHE A 223 -10.29 -3.90 -2.26
N PHE A 224 -9.59 -4.99 -1.97
CA PHE A 224 -8.16 -5.12 -2.24
C PHE A 224 -7.88 -5.07 -3.75
N ALA A 225 -8.57 -5.88 -4.55
CA ALA A 225 -8.46 -5.90 -6.00
C ALA A 225 -8.75 -4.54 -6.63
N MET A 226 -9.90 -3.94 -6.28
CA MET A 226 -10.33 -2.65 -6.83
C MET A 226 -9.41 -1.51 -6.37
N GLY A 227 -8.90 -1.56 -5.15
CA GLY A 227 -7.93 -0.61 -4.64
C GLY A 227 -6.65 -0.59 -5.48
N TYR A 228 -6.05 -1.75 -5.73
CA TYR A 228 -4.84 -1.84 -6.56
C TYR A 228 -5.10 -1.49 -8.04
N LEU A 229 -6.25 -1.89 -8.58
CA LEU A 229 -6.65 -1.49 -9.94
C LEU A 229 -6.74 0.04 -10.05
N ALA A 230 -7.43 0.67 -9.11
CA ALA A 230 -7.63 2.12 -9.06
C ALA A 230 -6.31 2.87 -8.83
N TRP A 231 -5.44 2.38 -7.93
CA TRP A 231 -4.11 2.94 -7.69
C TRP A 231 -3.26 2.94 -8.96
N ASN A 232 -3.19 1.79 -9.66
CA ASN A 232 -2.43 1.68 -10.89
C ASN A 232 -2.95 2.63 -11.98
N VAL A 233 -4.27 2.76 -12.13
CA VAL A 233 -4.86 3.77 -13.03
C VAL A 233 -4.40 5.17 -12.64
N GLY A 234 -4.41 5.48 -11.34
CA GLY A 234 -3.98 6.76 -10.80
C GLY A 234 -2.51 7.09 -11.06
N ILE A 235 -1.59 6.15 -10.79
CA ILE A 235 -0.15 6.38 -11.00
C ILE A 235 0.22 6.41 -12.48
N ILE A 236 -0.44 5.60 -13.32
CA ILE A 236 -0.15 5.52 -14.76
C ILE A 236 -0.64 6.78 -15.49
N LYS A 237 -1.89 7.18 -15.28
CA LYS A 237 -2.57 8.22 -16.07
C LYS A 237 -2.90 9.49 -15.29
N GLY A 238 -2.80 9.46 -13.96
CA GLY A 238 -3.13 10.58 -13.08
C GLY A 238 -1.93 11.44 -12.66
N ASN A 239 -2.12 12.16 -11.56
CA ASN A 239 -1.09 12.98 -10.93
C ASN A 239 -0.48 12.22 -9.73
N MET A 240 0.59 11.49 -9.98
CA MET A 240 1.25 10.65 -8.98
C MET A 240 1.71 11.47 -7.74
N PRO A 241 2.35 12.64 -7.83
CA PRO A 241 2.71 13.43 -6.66
C PRO A 241 1.52 13.75 -5.75
N ILE A 242 0.37 14.12 -6.31
CA ILE A 242 -0.86 14.38 -5.53
C ILE A 242 -1.32 13.10 -4.82
N LEU A 243 -1.34 11.97 -5.51
CA LEU A 243 -1.74 10.68 -4.94
C LEU A 243 -0.83 10.27 -3.78
N VAL A 244 0.48 10.43 -3.96
CA VAL A 244 1.48 10.13 -2.93
C VAL A 244 1.31 11.01 -1.70
N MET A 245 1.04 12.32 -1.87
CA MET A 245 0.76 13.20 -0.74
C MET A 245 -0.53 12.83 0.00
N LEU A 246 -1.60 12.51 -0.75
CA LEU A 246 -2.87 12.12 -0.16
C LEU A 246 -2.78 10.76 0.56
N SER A 247 -1.82 9.90 0.19
CA SER A 247 -1.64 8.62 0.86
C SER A 247 -1.17 8.74 2.32
N TYR A 248 -0.63 9.89 2.74
CA TYR A 248 -0.36 10.15 4.16
C TYR A 248 -1.62 10.17 5.02
N PHE A 249 -2.80 10.39 4.42
CA PHE A 249 -4.09 10.29 5.12
C PHE A 249 -4.56 8.84 5.31
N SER A 250 -3.96 7.85 4.62
CA SER A 250 -4.40 6.46 4.70
C SER A 250 -4.42 5.89 6.12
N PRO A 251 -3.40 6.08 6.98
CA PRO A 251 -3.45 5.60 8.37
C PRO A 251 -4.58 6.23 9.18
N MET A 252 -4.86 7.52 8.96
CA MET A 252 -5.96 8.21 9.61
C MET A 252 -7.32 7.64 9.18
N LEU A 253 -7.52 7.46 7.89
CA LEU A 253 -8.73 6.87 7.32
C LEU A 253 -8.91 5.42 7.82
N SER A 254 -7.84 4.62 7.82
CA SER A 254 -7.87 3.23 8.31
C SER A 254 -8.25 3.14 9.78
N SER A 255 -7.73 4.02 10.63
CA SER A 255 -8.11 4.07 12.03
C SER A 255 -9.57 4.47 12.22
N ALA A 256 -10.05 5.46 11.47
CA ALA A 256 -11.47 5.87 11.51
C ALA A 256 -12.42 4.73 11.10
N PHE A 257 -12.08 3.99 10.02
CA PHE A 257 -12.86 2.81 9.61
C PHE A 257 -12.79 1.68 10.63
N SER A 258 -11.63 1.45 11.24
CA SER A 258 -11.48 0.41 12.27
C SER A 258 -12.38 0.67 13.48
N VAL A 259 -12.57 1.93 13.88
CA VAL A 259 -13.53 2.29 14.94
C VAL A 259 -14.95 1.89 14.59
N ILE A 260 -15.37 2.16 13.35
CA ILE A 260 -16.73 1.80 12.89
C ILE A 260 -16.91 0.28 12.89
N VAL A 261 -15.92 -0.46 12.39
CA VAL A 261 -16.00 -1.93 12.21
C VAL A 261 -15.83 -2.67 13.55
N LEU A 262 -14.91 -2.18 14.40
CA LEU A 262 -14.53 -2.87 15.66
C LEU A 262 -15.19 -2.26 16.90
N HIS A 263 -16.05 -1.24 16.73
CA HIS A 263 -16.73 -0.52 17.82
C HIS A 263 -15.75 -0.03 18.91
N SER A 264 -14.54 0.36 18.54
CA SER A 264 -13.49 0.84 19.45
C SER A 264 -13.49 2.39 19.51
N SER A 265 -12.85 2.96 20.53
CA SER A 265 -12.66 4.42 20.63
C SER A 265 -11.32 4.85 20.05
N LEU A 266 -11.26 6.03 19.45
CA LEU A 266 -10.02 6.65 19.00
C LEU A 266 -9.28 7.26 20.20
N SER A 267 -7.98 7.01 20.27
CA SER A 267 -7.12 7.58 21.31
C SER A 267 -6.90 9.08 21.11
N THR A 268 -6.50 9.78 22.17
CA THR A 268 -6.09 11.19 22.08
C THR A 268 -4.91 11.39 21.12
N ASN A 269 -3.96 10.43 21.12
CA ASN A 269 -2.82 10.44 20.19
C ASN A 269 -3.24 10.37 18.72
N PHE A 270 -4.34 9.67 18.43
CA PHE A 270 -4.90 9.64 17.09
C PHE A 270 -5.29 11.06 16.61
N TRP A 271 -5.99 11.84 17.42
CA TRP A 271 -6.44 13.19 17.03
C TRP A 271 -5.28 14.16 16.84
N TYR A 272 -4.28 14.12 17.72
CA TYR A 272 -3.06 14.91 17.55
C TYR A 272 -2.29 14.50 16.29
N GLY A 273 -2.09 13.20 16.10
CA GLY A 273 -1.40 12.68 14.93
C GLY A 273 -2.12 13.00 13.62
N ALA A 274 -3.45 12.89 13.59
CA ALA A 274 -4.28 13.24 12.42
C ALA A 274 -4.12 14.74 12.06
N THR A 275 -4.10 15.62 13.05
CA THR A 275 -3.85 17.05 12.86
C THR A 275 -2.47 17.30 12.27
N ILE A 276 -1.43 16.64 12.80
CA ILE A 276 -0.05 16.78 12.32
C ILE A 276 0.09 16.25 10.88
N VAL A 277 -0.51 15.08 10.56
CA VAL A 277 -0.55 14.54 9.18
C VAL A 277 -1.20 15.55 8.23
N THR A 278 -2.31 16.16 8.64
CA THR A 278 -3.04 17.13 7.82
C THR A 278 -2.17 18.35 7.53
N ILE A 279 -1.53 18.91 8.55
CA ILE A 279 -0.62 20.06 8.41
C ILE A 279 0.54 19.71 7.46
N GLY A 280 1.22 18.58 7.68
CA GLY A 280 2.34 18.15 6.84
C GLY A 280 1.93 17.91 5.37
N SER A 281 0.77 17.31 5.15
CA SER A 281 0.23 17.06 3.79
C SER A 281 -0.12 18.39 3.09
N ILE A 282 -0.68 19.36 3.79
CA ILE A 282 -0.95 20.71 3.25
C ILE A 282 0.36 21.40 2.87
N ILE A 283 1.38 21.35 3.72
CA ILE A 283 2.72 21.90 3.43
C ILE A 283 3.30 21.28 2.16
N CYS A 284 3.27 19.96 2.03
CA CYS A 284 3.70 19.25 0.82
C CYS A 284 2.92 19.70 -0.41
N TRP A 285 1.60 19.77 -0.31
CA TRP A 285 0.74 20.18 -1.44
C TRP A 285 1.03 21.60 -1.92
N LEU A 286 1.14 22.56 -1.00
CA LEU A 286 1.47 23.95 -1.32
C LEU A 286 2.84 24.07 -1.98
N SER A 287 3.81 23.30 -1.49
CA SER A 287 5.18 23.28 -2.02
C SER A 287 5.21 22.77 -3.47
N ILE A 288 4.55 21.65 -3.75
CA ILE A 288 4.54 21.05 -5.11
C ILE A 288 3.72 21.91 -6.08
N ARG A 289 2.59 22.46 -5.64
CA ARG A 289 1.77 23.37 -6.45
C ARG A 289 2.56 24.62 -6.88
N LYS A 290 3.33 25.20 -5.97
CA LYS A 290 4.18 26.36 -6.28
C LYS A 290 5.22 26.01 -7.36
N ASN A 291 5.82 24.84 -7.28
CA ASN A 291 6.80 24.38 -8.27
C ASN A 291 6.17 24.14 -9.65
N GLN A 292 4.94 23.63 -9.72
CA GLN A 292 4.23 23.38 -10.99
C GLN A 292 3.78 24.69 -11.68
N VAL A 293 3.44 25.73 -10.92
CA VAL A 293 3.09 27.04 -11.46
C VAL A 293 4.32 27.79 -12.00
N GLN A 294 5.51 27.55 -11.44
CA GLN A 294 6.76 28.18 -11.88
C GLN A 294 7.42 27.50 -13.09
N GLN A 295 6.89 26.38 -13.57
CA GLN A 295 7.28 25.78 -14.86
C GLN A 295 6.21 26.13 -15.91
N PRO A 296 6.36 27.21 -16.71
CA PRO A 296 5.52 27.37 -17.88
C PRO A 296 5.81 26.20 -18.81
N LYS A 297 4.73 25.63 -19.36
CA LYS A 297 4.70 24.52 -20.31
C LYS A 297 5.83 24.69 -21.36
N LEU A 298 6.94 24.03 -21.16
CA LEU A 298 7.88 23.67 -22.20
C LEU A 298 7.52 22.25 -22.61
N ALA A 299 6.51 22.13 -23.45
CA ALA A 299 6.31 20.98 -24.33
C ALA A 299 5.00 21.18 -25.11
N THR A 300 5.13 21.72 -26.26
CA THR A 300 4.28 21.30 -27.40
C THR A 300 4.95 20.12 -28.05
#